data_c03ac3c1499eceeaa00fe206a3ca1be3
#
_entry.id   c03ac3c1499eceeaa00fe206a3ca1be3
#
_cell.length_a   1.000
_cell.length_b   1.000
_cell.length_c   1.000
_cell.angle_alpha   90.00
_cell.angle_beta   90.00
_cell.angle_gamma   90.00
#
_symmetry.space_group_name_H-M   'P 1'
#
loop_
_entity.id
_entity.type
_entity.pdbx_description
1 polymer ?
#
loop_
_entity_poly.entity_id
_entity_poly.type
_entity_poly.pdbx_seq_one_letter_code
_entity_poly.pdbx_strand_id
1 'polypeptide(L)'
;FANTVSGNFHISWIMCATVVVWLVETIWERYPFRLIKNDWLRRITTFLGIIAIAWAFHLFLYFAQELFLGETIRGTRNDNAPDWRWLHVGEIMIFMLLPSLYLHFYCNNWPTKFSVPVNLLIRTGIMLGGGVLLMIFYYNISHLALGTQKGISQPEQFPMIPTIWLINIMLVHHWYMDNWPAWRKVGVVSSAAPAKFAVEPDGQAVA
;
A
#
# COMPACT_ATOMS: atom_id res chain seq x y z
N PHE A 1 -3.73 -16.95 -26.45
CA PHE A 1 -3.60 -16.12 -25.23
C PHE A 1 -2.40 -16.50 -24.36
N ALA A 2 -1.88 -17.72 -24.47
CA ALA A 2 -0.90 -18.26 -23.52
C ALA A 2 0.51 -17.65 -23.60
N ASN A 3 0.85 -16.84 -24.58
CA ASN A 3 2.22 -16.36 -24.79
C ASN A 3 2.37 -14.83 -24.90
N THR A 4 1.34 -14.06 -24.65
CA THR A 4 1.39 -12.60 -24.87
C THR A 4 1.71 -11.78 -23.64
N VAL A 5 1.36 -12.27 -22.43
CA VAL A 5 1.66 -11.56 -21.16
C VAL A 5 1.94 -12.59 -20.07
N SER A 6 3.03 -12.41 -19.35
CA SER A 6 3.44 -13.36 -18.32
C SER A 6 2.53 -13.31 -17.09
N GLY A 7 2.47 -14.42 -16.35
CA GLY A 7 1.75 -14.49 -15.09
C GLY A 7 2.29 -13.48 -14.06
N ASN A 8 3.61 -13.27 -14.03
CA ASN A 8 4.26 -12.34 -13.13
C ASN A 8 3.86 -10.88 -13.40
N PHE A 9 3.67 -10.51 -14.68
CA PHE A 9 3.13 -9.22 -15.05
C PHE A 9 1.73 -8.99 -14.44
N HIS A 10 0.84 -9.97 -14.56
CA HIS A 10 -0.52 -9.84 -14.01
C HIS A 10 -0.52 -9.77 -12.48
N ILE A 11 0.25 -10.62 -11.82
CA ILE A 11 0.37 -10.62 -10.35
C ILE A 11 0.89 -9.26 -9.87
N SER A 12 1.96 -8.76 -10.47
CA SER A 12 2.54 -7.47 -10.07
C SER A 12 1.58 -6.30 -10.33
N TRP A 13 0.83 -6.34 -11.44
CA TRP A 13 -0.17 -5.31 -11.72
C TRP A 13 -1.31 -5.33 -10.71
N ILE A 14 -1.81 -6.51 -10.34
CA ILE A 14 -2.84 -6.66 -9.29
C ILE A 14 -2.32 -6.14 -7.95
N MET A 15 -1.07 -6.44 -7.58
CA MET A 15 -0.45 -5.92 -6.36
C MET A 15 -0.36 -4.39 -6.39
N CYS A 16 0.09 -3.81 -7.52
CA CYS A 16 0.11 -2.35 -7.68
C CYS A 16 -1.30 -1.75 -7.55
N ALA A 17 -2.29 -2.34 -8.20
CA ALA A 17 -3.67 -1.87 -8.12
C ALA A 17 -4.20 -1.92 -6.68
N THR A 18 -3.95 -3.01 -5.95
CA THR A 18 -4.37 -3.16 -4.55
C THR A 18 -3.75 -2.10 -3.65
N VAL A 19 -2.44 -1.89 -3.77
CA VAL A 19 -1.74 -0.89 -2.95
C VAL A 19 -2.18 0.53 -3.31
N VAL A 20 -2.42 0.83 -4.59
CA VAL A 20 -2.90 2.14 -5.03
C VAL A 20 -4.35 2.38 -4.61
N VAL A 21 -5.22 1.36 -4.62
CA VAL A 21 -6.57 1.48 -4.02
C VAL A 21 -6.44 1.90 -2.56
N TRP A 22 -5.60 1.19 -1.80
CA TRP A 22 -5.36 1.52 -0.40
C TRP A 22 -4.79 2.92 -0.22
N LEU A 23 -3.81 3.30 -1.02
CA LEU A 23 -3.21 4.64 -1.00
C LEU A 23 -4.27 5.73 -1.22
N VAL A 24 -5.07 5.61 -2.27
CA VAL A 24 -6.07 6.61 -2.63
C VAL A 24 -7.21 6.66 -1.62
N GLU A 25 -7.73 5.50 -1.19
CA GLU A 25 -8.90 5.46 -0.30
C GLU A 25 -8.57 5.86 1.14
N THR A 26 -7.41 5.44 1.66
CA THR A 26 -7.07 5.59 3.07
C THR A 26 -6.04 6.67 3.33
N ILE A 27 -4.90 6.64 2.66
CA ILE A 27 -3.79 7.56 2.92
C ILE A 27 -4.09 8.95 2.33
N TRP A 28 -4.61 8.98 1.09
CA TRP A 28 -5.00 10.22 0.42
C TRP A 28 -6.42 10.67 0.76
N GLU A 29 -7.20 9.84 1.47
CA GLU A 29 -8.57 10.18 1.85
C GLU A 29 -9.39 10.64 0.63
N ARG A 30 -9.20 9.95 -0.50
CA ARG A 30 -9.80 10.21 -1.82
C ARG A 30 -9.41 11.57 -2.45
N TYR A 31 -8.41 12.26 -1.91
CA TYR A 31 -7.93 13.48 -2.58
C TYR A 31 -7.12 13.09 -3.84
N PRO A 32 -7.23 13.83 -4.97
CA PRO A 32 -8.06 15.02 -5.19
C PRO A 32 -9.52 14.72 -5.58
N PHE A 33 -9.90 13.47 -5.79
CA PHE A 33 -11.19 13.05 -6.35
C PHE A 33 -12.38 13.52 -5.49
N ARG A 34 -12.21 13.61 -4.17
CA ARG A 34 -13.24 14.12 -3.25
C ARG A 34 -13.68 15.56 -3.51
N LEU A 35 -12.92 16.34 -4.30
CA LEU A 35 -13.27 17.69 -4.69
C LEU A 35 -14.37 17.74 -5.76
N ILE A 36 -14.63 16.62 -6.42
CA ILE A 36 -15.67 16.51 -7.45
C ILE A 36 -17.04 16.42 -6.76
N LYS A 37 -17.89 17.41 -7.01
CA LYS A 37 -19.22 17.53 -6.36
C LYS A 37 -20.21 16.46 -6.83
N ASN A 38 -20.19 16.12 -8.11
CA ASN A 38 -21.07 15.10 -8.68
C ASN A 38 -20.62 13.71 -8.25
N ASP A 39 -21.47 12.97 -7.53
CA ASP A 39 -21.14 11.66 -6.96
C ASP A 39 -20.82 10.61 -8.01
N TRP A 40 -21.58 10.57 -9.09
CA TRP A 40 -21.35 9.61 -10.16
C TRP A 40 -20.02 9.87 -10.88
N LEU A 41 -19.77 11.12 -11.22
CA LEU A 41 -18.53 11.55 -11.85
C LEU A 41 -17.33 11.29 -10.91
N ARG A 42 -17.48 11.56 -9.61
CA ARG A 42 -16.45 11.28 -8.60
C ARG A 42 -16.10 9.80 -8.56
N ARG A 43 -17.09 8.90 -8.56
CA ARG A 43 -16.83 7.45 -8.54
C ARG A 43 -16.08 6.98 -9.79
N ILE A 44 -16.51 7.43 -10.96
CA ILE A 44 -15.85 7.06 -12.22
C ILE A 44 -14.42 7.62 -12.27
N THR A 45 -14.23 8.91 -11.96
CA THR A 45 -12.90 9.50 -11.99
C THR A 45 -11.98 8.92 -10.95
N THR A 46 -12.48 8.53 -9.76
CA THR A 46 -11.69 7.79 -8.76
C THR A 46 -11.26 6.44 -9.31
N PHE A 47 -12.18 5.68 -9.88
CA PHE A 47 -11.88 4.36 -10.44
C PHE A 47 -10.85 4.44 -11.58
N LEU A 48 -11.07 5.32 -12.56
CA LEU A 48 -10.13 5.52 -13.67
C LEU A 48 -8.79 6.07 -13.17
N GLY A 49 -8.82 6.97 -12.20
CA GLY A 49 -7.63 7.52 -11.57
C GLY A 49 -6.79 6.45 -10.86
N ILE A 50 -7.42 5.56 -10.12
CA ILE A 50 -6.74 4.42 -9.48
C ILE A 50 -6.06 3.54 -10.54
N ILE A 51 -6.76 3.19 -11.62
CA ILE A 51 -6.19 2.40 -12.71
C ILE A 51 -4.98 3.12 -13.33
N ALA A 52 -5.11 4.41 -13.62
CA ALA A 52 -4.03 5.19 -14.23
C ALA A 52 -2.82 5.32 -13.31
N ILE A 53 -3.03 5.58 -12.01
CA ILE A 53 -1.95 5.67 -11.01
C ILE A 53 -1.29 4.30 -10.83
N ALA A 54 -2.08 3.22 -10.71
CA ALA A 54 -1.54 1.86 -10.58
C ALA A 54 -0.69 1.47 -11.79
N TRP A 55 -1.13 1.82 -12.98
CA TRP A 55 -0.37 1.57 -14.21
C TRP A 55 0.93 2.38 -14.25
N ALA A 56 0.86 3.67 -13.88
CA ALA A 56 2.05 4.52 -13.81
C ALA A 56 3.07 4.00 -12.79
N PHE A 57 2.61 3.58 -11.60
CA PHE A 57 3.47 2.96 -10.58
C PHE A 57 4.08 1.65 -11.07
N HIS A 58 3.28 0.80 -11.70
CA HIS A 58 3.74 -0.49 -12.23
C HIS A 58 4.88 -0.30 -13.25
N LEU A 59 4.71 0.62 -14.19
CA LEU A 59 5.76 0.93 -15.18
C LEU A 59 6.96 1.62 -14.52
N PHE A 60 6.72 2.60 -13.66
CA PHE A 60 7.80 3.31 -12.97
C PHE A 60 8.68 2.33 -12.18
N LEU A 61 8.10 1.46 -11.38
CA LEU A 61 8.85 0.50 -10.59
C LEU A 61 9.58 -0.54 -11.44
N TYR A 62 9.01 -0.93 -12.58
CA TYR A 62 9.69 -1.82 -13.52
C TYR A 62 11.03 -1.24 -14.01
N PHE A 63 11.08 0.07 -14.28
CA PHE A 63 12.31 0.73 -14.71
C PHE A 63 13.20 1.17 -13.54
N ALA A 64 12.58 1.56 -12.42
CA ALA A 64 13.30 2.11 -11.29
C ALA A 64 13.87 1.07 -10.32
N GLN A 65 13.43 -0.20 -10.40
CA GLN A 65 13.84 -1.23 -9.44
C GLN A 65 15.36 -1.43 -9.36
N GLU A 66 16.08 -1.21 -10.43
CA GLU A 66 17.54 -1.31 -10.43
C GLU A 66 18.21 -0.28 -9.51
N LEU A 67 17.57 0.87 -9.29
CA LEU A 67 18.06 1.89 -8.36
C LEU A 67 17.98 1.42 -6.90
N PHE A 68 17.01 0.58 -6.57
CA PHE A 68 16.78 0.11 -5.20
C PHE A 68 17.46 -1.23 -4.93
N LEU A 69 17.46 -2.12 -5.92
CA LEU A 69 17.92 -3.50 -5.76
C LEU A 69 19.31 -3.73 -6.34
N GLY A 70 19.84 -2.78 -7.12
CA GLY A 70 21.16 -2.86 -7.70
C GLY A 70 21.37 -4.09 -8.58
N GLU A 71 22.61 -4.57 -8.64
CA GLU A 71 22.94 -5.78 -9.41
C GLU A 71 22.36 -7.07 -8.84
N THR A 72 21.82 -7.01 -7.63
CA THR A 72 21.22 -8.16 -6.94
C THR A 72 20.09 -8.81 -7.75
N ILE A 73 19.44 -8.03 -8.63
CA ILE A 73 18.39 -8.55 -9.53
C ILE A 73 18.98 -9.38 -10.67
N ARG A 74 20.22 -9.09 -11.07
CA ARG A 74 20.82 -9.69 -12.26
C ARG A 74 21.33 -11.10 -12.05
N GLY A 75 21.63 -11.49 -10.81
CA GLY A 75 22.40 -12.70 -10.53
C GLY A 75 21.62 -13.95 -10.17
N THR A 76 20.30 -13.90 -10.11
CA THR A 76 19.63 -14.88 -9.27
C THR A 76 18.83 -15.96 -9.97
N ARG A 77 18.37 -15.77 -11.18
CA ARG A 77 17.77 -16.85 -11.99
C ARG A 77 17.67 -16.45 -13.46
N ASN A 78 18.37 -17.20 -14.31
CA ASN A 78 18.24 -17.16 -15.77
C ASN A 78 18.07 -15.74 -16.33
N ASP A 79 19.17 -15.06 -16.60
CA ASP A 79 19.27 -13.67 -17.09
C ASP A 79 18.41 -13.35 -18.33
N ASN A 80 17.76 -14.36 -18.90
CA ASN A 80 16.92 -14.26 -20.08
C ASN A 80 15.42 -14.17 -19.81
N ALA A 81 14.98 -14.13 -18.55
CA ALA A 81 13.56 -14.07 -18.25
C ALA A 81 13.17 -12.68 -17.73
N PRO A 82 12.67 -11.77 -18.60
CA PRO A 82 12.15 -10.46 -18.22
C PRO A 82 10.99 -10.57 -17.22
N ASP A 83 10.44 -11.75 -17.01
CA ASP A 83 9.35 -12.08 -16.12
C ASP A 83 9.66 -11.82 -14.65
N TRP A 84 10.89 -12.05 -14.20
CA TRP A 84 11.28 -11.82 -12.80
C TRP A 84 11.26 -10.35 -12.40
N ARG A 85 11.55 -9.46 -13.34
CA ARG A 85 11.46 -8.02 -13.08
C ARG A 85 10.05 -7.60 -12.71
N TRP A 86 9.03 -8.21 -13.32
CA TRP A 86 7.64 -7.96 -12.95
C TRP A 86 7.32 -8.47 -11.55
N LEU A 87 7.83 -9.63 -11.16
CA LEU A 87 7.62 -10.15 -9.83
C LEU A 87 8.18 -9.20 -8.75
N HIS A 88 9.40 -8.68 -8.96
CA HIS A 88 10.01 -7.72 -8.03
C HIS A 88 9.20 -6.41 -7.90
N VAL A 89 8.52 -5.98 -8.95
CA VAL A 89 7.58 -4.85 -8.84
C VAL A 89 6.47 -5.15 -7.82
N GLY A 90 5.89 -6.34 -7.88
CA GLY A 90 4.89 -6.77 -6.91
C GLY A 90 5.44 -6.84 -5.47
N GLU A 91 6.65 -7.34 -5.31
CA GLU A 91 7.35 -7.41 -4.02
C GLU A 91 7.58 -6.02 -3.42
N ILE A 92 8.08 -5.07 -4.21
CA ILE A 92 8.28 -3.68 -3.77
C ILE A 92 6.95 -3.09 -3.29
N MET A 93 5.89 -3.28 -4.06
CA MET A 93 4.57 -2.75 -3.70
C MET A 93 4.02 -3.34 -2.40
N ILE A 94 4.22 -4.63 -2.15
CA ILE A 94 3.74 -5.24 -0.92
C ILE A 94 4.49 -4.72 0.32
N PHE A 95 5.79 -4.42 0.19
CA PHE A 95 6.53 -3.77 1.26
C PHE A 95 6.04 -2.34 1.53
N MET A 96 5.53 -1.63 0.53
CA MET A 96 4.95 -0.30 0.70
C MET A 96 3.62 -0.33 1.45
N LEU A 97 2.91 -1.45 1.39
CA LEU A 97 1.65 -1.61 2.11
C LEU A 97 1.84 -1.58 3.64
N LEU A 98 2.92 -2.16 4.16
CA LEU A 98 3.17 -2.21 5.62
C LEU A 98 3.27 -0.82 6.27
N PRO A 99 4.13 0.11 5.80
CA PRO A 99 4.17 1.46 6.36
C PRO A 99 2.85 2.22 6.20
N SER A 100 2.11 1.99 5.12
CA SER A 100 0.82 2.63 4.90
C SER A 100 -0.23 2.14 5.90
N LEU A 101 -0.29 0.85 6.18
CA LEU A 101 -1.14 0.26 7.22
C LEU A 101 -0.76 0.81 8.60
N TYR A 102 0.54 0.89 8.89
CA TYR A 102 1.03 1.46 10.14
C TYR A 102 0.61 2.93 10.31
N LEU A 103 0.78 3.74 9.27
CA LEU A 103 0.33 5.14 9.28
C LEU A 103 -1.18 5.26 9.53
N HIS A 104 -1.97 4.40 8.91
CA HIS A 104 -3.41 4.46 9.04
C HIS A 104 -3.88 3.97 10.41
N PHE A 105 -3.47 2.78 10.82
CA PHE A 105 -4.01 2.13 12.04
C PHE A 105 -3.42 2.67 13.33
N TYR A 106 -2.14 3.02 13.33
CA TYR A 106 -1.44 3.41 14.56
C TYR A 106 -1.15 4.89 14.65
N CYS A 107 -0.96 5.57 13.51
CA CYS A 107 -0.63 6.99 13.49
C CYS A 107 -1.80 7.89 13.09
N ASN A 108 -3.02 7.37 12.86
CA ASN A 108 -4.20 8.13 12.42
C ASN A 108 -3.88 9.05 11.24
N ASN A 109 -3.19 8.51 10.24
CA ASN A 109 -2.74 9.25 9.05
C ASN A 109 -1.91 10.51 9.39
N TRP A 110 -1.02 10.43 10.38
CA TRP A 110 -0.08 11.51 10.64
C TRP A 110 0.87 11.73 9.43
N PRO A 111 1.27 12.98 9.11
CA PRO A 111 0.93 14.24 9.75
C PRO A 111 -0.44 14.78 9.31
N THR A 112 -1.01 15.64 10.15
CA THR A 112 -2.30 16.30 9.92
C THR A 112 -2.22 17.83 10.03
N LYS A 113 -1.04 18.35 10.38
CA LYS A 113 -0.84 19.77 10.73
C LYS A 113 -0.64 20.70 9.53
N PHE A 114 -0.29 20.16 8.37
CA PHE A 114 0.00 20.94 7.18
C PHE A 114 -1.21 21.04 6.25
N SER A 115 -1.06 21.74 5.12
CA SER A 115 -2.07 21.72 4.08
C SER A 115 -2.29 20.31 3.54
N VAL A 116 -3.48 20.02 3.02
CA VAL A 116 -3.85 18.67 2.54
C VAL A 116 -2.79 18.11 1.57
N PRO A 117 -2.37 18.83 0.49
CA PRO A 117 -1.38 18.29 -0.43
C PRO A 117 -0.04 17.96 0.23
N VAL A 118 0.41 18.79 1.18
CA VAL A 118 1.67 18.56 1.91
C VAL A 118 1.58 17.34 2.81
N ASN A 119 0.49 17.17 3.55
CA ASN A 119 0.27 15.97 4.36
C ASN A 119 0.31 14.71 3.48
N LEU A 120 -0.37 14.74 2.33
CA LEU A 120 -0.41 13.60 1.41
C LEU A 120 0.98 13.29 0.85
N LEU A 121 1.74 14.30 0.49
CA LEU A 121 3.11 14.13 -0.02
C LEU A 121 4.01 13.47 1.04
N ILE A 122 3.96 13.95 2.29
CA ILE A 122 4.74 13.38 3.40
C ILE A 122 4.32 11.93 3.66
N ARG A 123 3.02 11.65 3.75
CA ARG A 123 2.51 10.29 3.98
C ARG A 123 2.91 9.33 2.87
N THR A 124 2.82 9.78 1.62
CA THR A 124 3.29 9.01 0.46
C THR A 124 4.79 8.78 0.52
N GLY A 125 5.57 9.80 0.88
CA GLY A 125 7.00 9.68 1.08
C GLY A 125 7.38 8.67 2.17
N ILE A 126 6.66 8.66 3.29
CA ILE A 126 6.85 7.67 4.38
C ILE A 126 6.49 6.26 3.87
N MET A 127 5.40 6.11 3.12
CA MET A 127 5.01 4.82 2.54
C MET A 127 6.09 4.28 1.59
N LEU A 128 6.53 5.11 0.65
CA LEU A 128 7.54 4.73 -0.34
C LEU A 128 8.90 4.46 0.32
N GLY A 129 9.41 5.40 1.10
CA GLY A 129 10.69 5.28 1.79
C GLY A 129 10.70 4.14 2.81
N GLY A 130 9.66 4.02 3.60
CA GLY A 130 9.49 2.93 4.56
C GLY A 130 9.41 1.55 3.87
N GLY A 131 8.71 1.46 2.75
CA GLY A 131 8.64 0.24 1.95
C GLY A 131 10.00 -0.18 1.41
N VAL A 132 10.75 0.76 0.84
CA VAL A 132 12.11 0.49 0.33
C VAL A 132 13.06 0.08 1.46
N LEU A 133 13.02 0.76 2.61
CA LEU A 133 13.85 0.41 3.77
C LEU A 133 13.51 -0.98 4.32
N LEU A 134 12.23 -1.32 4.44
CA LEU A 134 11.80 -2.64 4.87
C LEU A 134 12.23 -3.73 3.90
N MET A 135 12.15 -3.47 2.60
CA MET A 135 12.61 -4.38 1.57
C MET A 135 14.12 -4.62 1.67
N ILE A 136 14.92 -3.56 1.75
CA ILE A 136 16.38 -3.67 1.93
C ILE A 136 16.72 -4.44 3.20
N PHE A 137 16.04 -4.13 4.30
CA PHE A 137 16.20 -4.83 5.57
C PHE A 137 15.88 -6.32 5.41
N TYR A 138 14.72 -6.66 4.83
CA TYR A 138 14.30 -8.04 4.61
C TYR A 138 15.34 -8.84 3.82
N TYR A 139 15.78 -8.35 2.69
CA TYR A 139 16.75 -9.06 1.86
C TYR A 139 18.14 -9.21 2.50
N ASN A 140 18.49 -8.33 3.43
CA ASN A 140 19.74 -8.45 4.15
C ASN A 140 19.68 -9.45 5.32
N ILE A 141 18.50 -9.70 5.90
CA ILE A 141 18.37 -10.55 7.10
C ILE A 141 17.63 -11.87 6.86
N SER A 142 16.81 -11.97 5.80
CA SER A 142 15.98 -13.16 5.55
C SER A 142 16.79 -14.45 5.47
N HIS A 143 18.02 -14.39 4.91
CA HIS A 143 18.91 -15.53 4.85
C HIS A 143 19.29 -16.08 6.23
N LEU A 144 19.39 -15.24 7.27
CA LEU A 144 19.70 -15.64 8.63
C LEU A 144 18.53 -16.42 9.27
N ALA A 145 17.31 -15.98 8.96
CA ALA A 145 16.11 -16.61 9.50
C ALA A 145 15.70 -17.87 8.74
N LEU A 146 15.95 -17.92 7.44
CA LEU A 146 15.50 -19.00 6.56
C LEU A 146 16.61 -20.00 6.21
N GLY A 147 17.86 -19.75 6.62
CA GLY A 147 18.99 -20.62 6.32
C GLY A 147 19.38 -20.65 4.83
N THR A 148 18.95 -19.66 4.05
CA THR A 148 19.17 -19.54 2.60
C THR A 148 20.42 -18.71 2.30
N GLN A 149 20.76 -18.56 1.01
CA GLN A 149 21.85 -17.69 0.61
C GLN A 149 21.44 -16.21 0.73
N LYS A 150 22.40 -15.35 1.07
CA LYS A 150 22.17 -13.92 1.11
C LYS A 150 21.87 -13.40 -0.30
N GLY A 151 20.81 -12.63 -0.42
CA GLY A 151 20.40 -12.00 -1.67
C GLY A 151 18.96 -12.29 -2.04
N ILE A 152 18.57 -11.77 -3.19
CA ILE A 152 17.20 -11.87 -3.70
C ILE A 152 17.01 -13.20 -4.40
N SER A 153 15.81 -13.75 -4.28
CA SER A 153 15.22 -14.71 -5.21
C SER A 153 15.53 -16.18 -5.04
N GLN A 154 15.59 -16.62 -3.81
CA GLN A 154 15.20 -18.01 -3.58
C GLN A 154 13.67 -18.04 -3.41
N PRO A 155 12.95 -19.04 -3.96
CA PRO A 155 11.51 -19.17 -3.75
C PRO A 155 11.09 -19.13 -2.28
N GLU A 156 11.97 -19.64 -1.41
CA GLU A 156 11.79 -19.68 0.04
C GLU A 156 11.86 -18.29 0.69
N GLN A 157 12.51 -17.35 0.02
CA GLN A 157 12.64 -15.95 0.48
C GLN A 157 11.56 -15.05 -0.06
N PHE A 158 10.57 -15.59 -0.76
CA PHE A 158 9.53 -14.78 -1.35
C PHE A 158 8.81 -13.95 -0.28
N PRO A 159 8.89 -12.62 -0.32
CA PRO A 159 8.48 -11.75 0.79
C PRO A 159 6.97 -11.69 0.98
N MET A 160 6.18 -12.21 0.06
CA MET A 160 4.73 -12.16 0.14
C MET A 160 4.20 -12.89 1.37
N ILE A 161 4.72 -14.08 1.69
CA ILE A 161 4.23 -14.89 2.81
C ILE A 161 4.43 -14.17 4.15
N PRO A 162 5.67 -13.78 4.55
CA PRO A 162 5.88 -13.09 5.81
C PRO A 162 5.19 -11.72 5.85
N THR A 163 5.08 -11.03 4.72
CA THR A 163 4.40 -9.73 4.66
C THR A 163 2.89 -9.87 4.85
N ILE A 164 2.25 -10.84 4.20
CA ILE A 164 0.81 -11.13 4.42
C ILE A 164 0.58 -11.54 5.87
N TRP A 165 1.47 -12.32 6.46
CA TRP A 165 1.38 -12.72 7.86
C TRP A 165 1.45 -11.51 8.80
N LEU A 166 2.40 -10.58 8.58
CA LEU A 166 2.48 -9.33 9.32
C LEU A 166 1.23 -8.46 9.14
N ILE A 167 0.71 -8.37 7.93
CA ILE A 167 -0.54 -7.64 7.66
C ILE A 167 -1.68 -8.24 8.46
N ASN A 168 -1.83 -9.56 8.47
CA ASN A 168 -2.87 -10.23 9.24
C ASN A 168 -2.73 -9.98 10.75
N ILE A 169 -1.50 -10.02 11.28
CA ILE A 169 -1.23 -9.67 12.68
C ILE A 169 -1.67 -8.21 12.96
N MET A 170 -1.31 -7.26 12.10
CA MET A 170 -1.70 -5.86 12.27
C MET A 170 -3.21 -5.67 12.22
N LEU A 171 -3.91 -6.37 11.32
CA LEU A 171 -5.37 -6.32 11.22
C LEU A 171 -6.04 -6.91 12.46
N VAL A 172 -5.61 -8.09 12.92
CA VAL A 172 -6.12 -8.71 14.14
C VAL A 172 -5.88 -7.80 15.35
N HIS A 173 -4.67 -7.26 15.48
CA HIS A 173 -4.31 -6.37 16.56
C HIS A 173 -5.16 -5.09 16.54
N HIS A 174 -5.41 -4.51 15.35
CA HIS A 174 -6.23 -3.32 15.21
C HIS A 174 -7.74 -3.58 15.45
N TRP A 175 -8.29 -4.65 14.85
CA TRP A 175 -9.73 -4.89 14.86
C TRP A 175 -10.23 -5.60 16.11
N TYR A 176 -9.43 -6.52 16.68
CA TYR A 176 -9.86 -7.34 17.81
C TYR A 176 -9.23 -6.95 19.14
N MET A 177 -8.03 -6.36 19.11
CA MET A 177 -7.32 -5.98 20.32
C MET A 177 -7.31 -4.46 20.56
N ASP A 178 -7.97 -3.68 19.70
CA ASP A 178 -8.00 -2.20 19.77
C ASP A 178 -6.60 -1.57 20.00
N ASN A 179 -5.60 -2.15 19.31
CA ASN A 179 -4.19 -1.81 19.42
C ASN A 179 -3.54 -2.03 20.80
N TRP A 180 -4.21 -2.80 21.70
CA TRP A 180 -3.64 -3.17 22.98
C TRP A 180 -2.59 -4.31 22.80
N PRO A 181 -1.47 -4.36 23.53
CA PRO A 181 -1.03 -3.44 24.58
C PRO A 181 -0.22 -2.23 24.08
N ALA A 182 0.12 -2.13 22.80
CA ALA A 182 1.08 -1.15 22.28
C ALA A 182 0.56 0.30 22.39
N TRP A 183 -0.74 0.50 22.13
CA TRP A 183 -1.35 1.82 22.16
C TRP A 183 -2.70 1.73 22.87
N ARG A 184 -2.72 2.04 24.15
CA ARG A 184 -3.99 2.36 24.81
C ARG A 184 -4.45 3.71 24.27
N LYS A 185 -5.58 3.76 23.56
CA LYS A 185 -6.26 5.03 23.28
C LYS A 185 -6.64 5.66 24.62
N VAL A 186 -5.73 6.42 25.21
CA VAL A 186 -6.04 7.21 26.40
C VAL A 186 -7.03 8.27 25.94
N GLY A 187 -8.32 8.01 26.17
CA GLY A 187 -9.34 9.07 26.26
C GLY A 187 -9.46 10.03 25.08
N VAL A 188 -9.06 9.65 23.87
CA VAL A 188 -9.54 10.36 22.69
C VAL A 188 -10.98 9.90 22.53
N VAL A 189 -11.87 10.56 23.25
CA VAL A 189 -13.28 10.62 22.90
C VAL A 189 -13.28 10.86 21.38
N SER A 190 -13.81 9.90 20.64
CA SER A 190 -14.06 10.03 19.21
C SER A 190 -15.10 11.16 19.01
N SER A 191 -14.66 12.40 19.14
CA SER A 191 -15.45 13.58 18.81
C SER A 191 -15.45 13.86 17.32
N ALA A 192 -14.95 12.89 16.54
CA ALA A 192 -14.92 13.01 15.08
C ALA A 192 -15.32 11.70 14.41
N ALA A 193 -16.35 11.03 14.92
CA ALA A 193 -17.27 10.45 13.97
C ALA A 193 -17.87 11.66 13.25
N PRO A 194 -17.59 11.90 11.96
CA PRO A 194 -18.40 12.87 11.25
C PRO A 194 -19.84 12.38 11.38
N ALA A 195 -20.71 13.22 11.87
CA ALA A 195 -22.15 13.03 11.85
C ALA A 195 -22.63 12.95 10.40
N LYS A 196 -22.23 11.91 9.68
CA LYS A 196 -22.50 11.70 8.25
C LYS A 196 -23.69 10.78 7.99
N PHE A 197 -24.37 10.39 9.06
CA PHE A 197 -25.64 9.68 8.96
C PHE A 197 -26.65 10.21 9.99
N ALA A 198 -26.62 11.51 10.30
CA ALA A 198 -27.83 12.14 10.75
C ALA A 198 -28.75 12.18 9.52
N VAL A 199 -29.58 11.17 9.38
CA VAL A 199 -30.80 11.25 8.59
C VAL A 199 -31.55 12.45 9.19
N GLU A 200 -31.71 13.52 8.44
CA GLU A 200 -32.62 14.59 8.82
C GLU A 200 -33.97 13.93 9.10
N PRO A 201 -34.56 14.14 10.27
CA PRO A 201 -35.89 13.67 10.52
C PRO A 201 -36.79 14.38 9.50
N ASP A 202 -37.52 13.58 8.75
CA ASP A 202 -38.48 14.00 7.73
C ASP A 202 -39.24 15.25 8.18
N GLY A 203 -39.11 16.31 7.39
CA GLY A 203 -39.83 17.52 7.58
C GLY A 203 -41.35 17.28 7.60
N GLN A 204 -41.93 17.24 8.76
CA GLN A 204 -43.38 17.41 8.88
C GLN A 204 -43.70 18.82 8.49
N ALA A 205 -44.35 18.96 7.32
CA ALA A 205 -45.05 20.16 6.96
C ALA A 205 -46.09 20.42 8.04
N VAL A 206 -45.90 21.49 8.78
CA VAL A 206 -46.95 22.08 9.62
C VAL A 206 -47.78 22.96 8.71
N ALA A 207 -49.05 22.63 8.59
CA ALA A 207 -50.06 23.36 7.88
C ALA A 207 -50.32 24.78 8.48
#